data_0ee5906c7c273d294297f932f432c2dd
#
_entry.id   0ee5906c7c273d294297f932f432c2dd
#
_cell.length_a   1.000
_cell.length_b   1.000
_cell.length_c   1.000
_cell.angle_alpha   90.00
_cell.angle_beta   90.00
_cell.angle_gamma   90.00
#
_symmetry.space_group_name_H-M   'P 1'
#
loop_
_entity.id
_entity.type
_entity.pdbx_description
1 polymer ?
#
loop_
_entity_poly.entity_id
_entity_poly.type
_entity_poly.pdbx_seq_one_letter_code
_entity_poly.pdbx_strand_id
1 'polypeptide(L)'
;MADEKRKPKRSCHPRQKWLPAAAAILLLVLLAVGLSVRYISFVSQTIYQESTSHLEEVLHKSNNMLKEMVRKNLTYLHLYNGFLESTSDEAEIQAYIGAAQQEAGFAEFYFLTYDGNYMTVTGKTGYLGLQTNLDEELADGNDIVMNTALPGKTQMLAFICPETQGSYRGFAYDAVAITYYNDEVLRLLDNSAFQGNASNYVIYPDG
;
A
#
# COMPACT_ATOMS: atom_id res chain seq x y z
N MET A 1 -15.47 -96.57 -54.90
CA MET A 1 -16.21 -95.77 -53.89
C MET A 1 -15.20 -95.18 -52.97
N ALA A 2 -14.83 -93.88 -53.19
CA ALA A 2 -13.84 -93.12 -52.44
C ALA A 2 -14.59 -92.02 -51.64
N ASP A 3 -14.47 -92.09 -50.38
CA ASP A 3 -15.10 -91.18 -49.40
C ASP A 3 -14.16 -89.99 -49.15
N GLU A 4 -14.55 -88.83 -49.68
CA GLU A 4 -13.79 -87.59 -49.63
C GLU A 4 -14.10 -86.82 -48.37
N LYS A 5 -13.26 -86.97 -47.34
CA LYS A 5 -13.34 -86.25 -46.09
C LYS A 5 -13.05 -84.75 -46.27
N ARG A 6 -14.11 -83.90 -46.28
CA ARG A 6 -13.99 -82.42 -46.21
C ARG A 6 -13.41 -81.99 -44.88
N LYS A 7 -12.26 -81.39 -44.94
CA LYS A 7 -11.65 -80.67 -43.75
C LYS A 7 -12.44 -79.34 -43.44
N PRO A 8 -12.78 -79.04 -42.17
CA PRO A 8 -13.44 -77.81 -41.85
C PRO A 8 -12.50 -76.59 -42.04
N LYS A 9 -12.96 -75.60 -42.78
CA LYS A 9 -12.29 -74.29 -42.93
C LYS A 9 -12.28 -73.59 -41.57
N ARG A 10 -11.11 -73.43 -40.98
CA ARG A 10 -10.89 -72.51 -39.82
C ARG A 10 -11.21 -71.07 -40.22
N SER A 11 -12.27 -70.51 -39.72
CA SER A 11 -12.60 -69.12 -39.85
C SER A 11 -11.59 -68.32 -39.00
N CYS A 12 -10.64 -67.68 -39.68
CA CYS A 12 -9.78 -66.70 -39.03
C CYS A 12 -10.61 -65.45 -38.66
N HIS A 13 -10.92 -65.30 -37.38
CA HIS A 13 -11.60 -64.10 -36.88
C HIS A 13 -10.70 -62.87 -37.05
N PRO A 14 -11.06 -61.85 -37.85
CA PRO A 14 -10.24 -60.66 -38.05
C PRO A 14 -10.19 -59.75 -36.79
N ARG A 15 -10.98 -60.00 -35.76
CA ARG A 15 -11.09 -59.21 -34.54
C ARG A 15 -9.83 -59.15 -33.67
N GLN A 16 -8.92 -60.13 -33.78
CA GLN A 16 -7.77 -60.26 -32.87
C GLN A 16 -6.57 -59.35 -33.23
N LYS A 17 -6.54 -58.79 -34.44
CA LYS A 17 -5.42 -57.91 -34.88
C LYS A 17 -5.57 -56.44 -34.47
N TRP A 18 -6.75 -55.99 -34.09
CA TRP A 18 -7.02 -54.62 -33.73
C TRP A 18 -6.82 -54.32 -32.24
N LEU A 19 -6.83 -55.32 -31.39
CA LEU A 19 -6.66 -55.17 -29.93
C LEU A 19 -5.33 -54.53 -29.55
N PRO A 20 -4.15 -54.89 -30.08
CA PRO A 20 -2.88 -54.25 -29.74
C PRO A 20 -2.78 -52.83 -30.24
N ALA A 21 -3.35 -52.51 -31.41
CA ALA A 21 -3.37 -51.15 -31.95
C ALA A 21 -4.29 -50.25 -31.10
N ALA A 22 -5.45 -50.69 -30.70
CA ALA A 22 -6.34 -49.96 -29.83
C ALA A 22 -5.74 -49.70 -28.45
N ALA A 23 -5.05 -50.71 -27.87
CA ALA A 23 -4.32 -50.57 -26.61
C ALA A 23 -3.17 -49.54 -26.71
N ALA A 24 -2.41 -49.55 -27.82
CA ALA A 24 -1.34 -48.58 -28.05
C ALA A 24 -1.89 -47.13 -28.16
N ILE A 25 -3.00 -46.95 -28.89
CA ILE A 25 -3.65 -45.63 -29.01
C ILE A 25 -4.17 -45.16 -27.65
N LEU A 26 -4.81 -46.02 -26.86
CA LEU A 26 -5.28 -45.70 -25.51
C LEU A 26 -4.12 -45.26 -24.60
N LEU A 27 -3.00 -45.98 -24.67
CA LEU A 27 -1.81 -45.67 -23.87
C LEU A 27 -1.20 -44.31 -24.27
N LEU A 28 -1.15 -43.99 -25.56
CA LEU A 28 -0.71 -42.68 -26.04
C LEU A 28 -1.62 -41.55 -25.60
N VAL A 29 -2.94 -41.76 -25.62
CA VAL A 29 -3.92 -40.76 -25.12
C VAL A 29 -3.76 -40.54 -23.64
N LEU A 30 -3.62 -41.59 -22.84
CA LEU A 30 -3.39 -41.49 -21.38
C LEU A 30 -2.08 -40.77 -21.07
N LEU A 31 -1.01 -41.02 -21.82
CA LEU A 31 0.27 -40.36 -21.71
C LEU A 31 0.16 -38.86 -22.04
N ALA A 32 -0.53 -38.54 -23.14
CA ALA A 32 -0.77 -37.16 -23.55
C ALA A 32 -1.59 -36.38 -22.51
N VAL A 33 -2.66 -36.99 -21.97
CA VAL A 33 -3.48 -36.40 -20.91
C VAL A 33 -2.64 -36.19 -19.63
N GLY A 34 -1.87 -37.20 -19.22
CA GLY A 34 -0.99 -37.12 -18.06
C GLY A 34 0.05 -36.00 -18.16
N LEU A 35 0.70 -35.88 -19.33
CA LEU A 35 1.65 -34.79 -19.59
C LEU A 35 0.96 -33.43 -19.62
N SER A 36 -0.23 -33.33 -20.20
CA SER A 36 -0.99 -32.06 -20.24
C SER A 36 -1.40 -31.60 -18.83
N VAL A 37 -1.90 -32.50 -17.99
CA VAL A 37 -2.26 -32.18 -16.60
C VAL A 37 -1.03 -31.74 -15.82
N ARG A 38 0.10 -32.44 -15.96
CA ARG A 38 1.35 -32.08 -15.29
C ARG A 38 1.88 -30.73 -15.75
N TYR A 39 1.80 -30.45 -17.05
CA TYR A 39 2.20 -29.17 -17.63
C TYR A 39 1.34 -28.01 -17.10
N ILE A 40 0.00 -28.18 -17.11
CA ILE A 40 -0.93 -27.17 -16.59
C ILE A 40 -0.66 -26.91 -15.09
N SER A 41 -0.46 -27.95 -14.30
CA SER A 41 -0.13 -27.82 -12.88
C SER A 41 1.19 -27.08 -12.66
N PHE A 42 2.22 -27.41 -13.44
CA PHE A 42 3.52 -26.73 -13.37
C PHE A 42 3.41 -25.24 -13.73
N VAL A 43 2.75 -24.92 -14.86
CA VAL A 43 2.54 -23.54 -15.29
C VAL A 43 1.74 -22.75 -14.28
N SER A 44 0.65 -23.32 -13.76
CA SER A 44 -0.18 -22.69 -12.73
C SER A 44 0.62 -22.39 -11.45
N GLN A 45 1.43 -23.34 -10.99
CA GLN A 45 2.28 -23.16 -9.82
C GLN A 45 3.36 -22.08 -10.05
N THR A 46 3.98 -22.07 -11.22
CA THR A 46 5.00 -21.07 -11.58
C THR A 46 4.39 -19.66 -11.63
N ILE A 47 3.23 -19.50 -12.31
CA ILE A 47 2.52 -18.21 -12.36
C ILE A 47 2.12 -17.74 -10.95
N TYR A 48 1.62 -18.66 -10.12
CA TYR A 48 1.25 -18.31 -8.74
C TYR A 48 2.45 -17.84 -7.92
N GLN A 49 3.57 -18.57 -7.98
CA GLN A 49 4.81 -18.19 -7.27
C GLN A 49 5.36 -16.86 -7.75
N GLU A 50 5.41 -16.64 -9.07
CA GLU A 50 5.89 -15.40 -9.65
C GLU A 50 4.99 -14.21 -9.28
N SER A 51 3.66 -14.39 -9.33
CA SER A 51 2.71 -13.36 -8.92
C SER A 51 2.83 -13.03 -7.42
N THR A 52 3.00 -14.04 -6.57
CA THR A 52 3.17 -13.83 -5.12
C THR A 52 4.47 -13.10 -4.82
N SER A 53 5.58 -13.52 -5.43
CA SER A 53 6.89 -12.86 -5.25
C SER A 53 6.86 -11.41 -5.72
N HIS A 54 6.21 -11.14 -6.84
CA HIS A 54 6.05 -9.79 -7.34
C HIS A 54 5.18 -8.93 -6.41
N LEU A 55 4.10 -9.50 -5.85
CA LEU A 55 3.26 -8.81 -4.87
C LEU A 55 4.05 -8.46 -3.61
N GLU A 56 4.84 -9.39 -3.08
CA GLU A 56 5.71 -9.17 -1.93
C GLU A 56 6.73 -8.06 -2.18
N GLU A 57 7.35 -8.03 -3.36
CA GLU A 57 8.29 -6.99 -3.76
C GLU A 57 7.62 -5.61 -3.81
N VAL A 58 6.43 -5.52 -4.42
CA VAL A 58 5.65 -4.28 -4.50
C VAL A 58 5.24 -3.79 -3.11
N LEU A 59 4.74 -4.68 -2.25
CA LEU A 59 4.38 -4.35 -0.88
C LEU A 59 5.58 -3.88 -0.06
N HIS A 60 6.73 -4.55 -0.20
CA HIS A 60 7.96 -4.15 0.49
C HIS A 60 8.43 -2.76 0.03
N LYS A 61 8.39 -2.49 -1.27
CA LYS A 61 8.74 -1.19 -1.83
C LYS A 61 7.80 -0.10 -1.33
N SER A 62 6.49 -0.32 -1.36
CA SER A 62 5.48 0.63 -0.87
C SER A 62 5.66 0.93 0.62
N ASN A 63 5.90 -0.10 1.44
CA ASN A 63 6.17 0.05 2.86
C ASN A 63 7.44 0.87 3.13
N ASN A 64 8.51 0.62 2.37
CA ASN A 64 9.74 1.40 2.50
C ASN A 64 9.54 2.86 2.08
N MET A 65 8.80 3.11 1.01
CA MET A 65 8.45 4.48 0.59
C MET A 65 7.63 5.21 1.66
N LEU A 66 6.65 4.54 2.27
CA LEU A 66 5.86 5.12 3.37
C LEU A 66 6.74 5.44 4.58
N LYS A 67 7.59 4.50 5.00
CA LYS A 67 8.53 4.73 6.11
C LYS A 67 9.46 5.92 5.85
N GLU A 68 10.01 6.01 4.64
CA GLU A 68 10.87 7.14 4.26
C GLU A 68 10.09 8.46 4.23
N MET A 69 8.85 8.46 3.75
CA MET A 69 7.99 9.64 3.79
C MET A 69 7.72 10.09 5.23
N VAL A 70 7.36 9.16 6.12
CA VAL A 70 7.14 9.45 7.53
C VAL A 70 8.40 10.03 8.15
N ARG A 71 9.54 9.35 8.03
CA ARG A 71 10.81 9.80 8.59
C ARG A 71 11.22 11.19 8.07
N LYS A 72 11.07 11.42 6.78
CA LYS A 72 11.41 12.70 6.15
C LYS A 72 10.55 13.84 6.69
N ASN A 73 9.24 13.63 6.78
CA ASN A 73 8.30 14.65 7.23
C ASN A 73 8.45 14.98 8.71
N LEU A 74 8.68 13.98 9.55
CA LEU A 74 8.99 14.22 10.96
C LEU A 74 10.32 14.94 11.13
N THR A 75 11.36 14.59 10.36
CA THR A 75 12.62 15.32 10.37
C THR A 75 12.44 16.79 9.98
N TYR A 76 11.65 17.08 8.95
CA TYR A 76 11.35 18.46 8.56
C TYR A 76 10.57 19.20 9.65
N LEU A 77 9.62 18.53 10.28
CA LEU A 77 8.81 19.12 11.35
C LEU A 77 9.69 19.52 12.54
N HIS A 78 10.66 18.68 12.93
CA HIS A 78 11.65 19.03 13.95
C HIS A 78 12.55 20.20 13.53
N LEU A 79 12.93 20.30 12.26
CA LEU A 79 13.69 21.46 11.75
C LEU A 79 12.86 22.73 11.83
N TYR A 80 11.56 22.67 11.49
CA TYR A 80 10.65 23.82 11.61
C TYR A 80 10.47 24.21 13.05
N ASN A 81 10.33 23.25 13.94
CA ASN A 81 10.25 23.48 15.38
C ASN A 81 11.48 24.20 15.92
N GLY A 82 12.66 23.70 15.63
CA GLY A 82 13.92 24.35 16.02
C GLY A 82 14.08 25.76 15.43
N PHE A 83 13.53 26.03 14.25
CA PHE A 83 13.47 27.38 13.69
C PHE A 83 12.51 28.28 14.50
N LEU A 84 11.31 27.80 14.85
CA LEU A 84 10.33 28.53 15.64
C LEU A 84 10.85 28.89 17.05
N GLU A 85 11.66 28.02 17.66
CA GLU A 85 12.35 28.33 18.91
C GLU A 85 13.39 29.44 18.77
N SER A 86 13.98 29.61 17.60
CA SER A 86 15.07 30.56 17.34
C SER A 86 14.61 31.97 16.98
N THR A 87 13.37 32.16 16.53
CA THR A 87 12.83 33.46 16.11
C THR A 87 11.40 33.68 16.61
N SER A 88 11.08 34.94 16.91
CA SER A 88 9.73 35.40 17.23
C SER A 88 9.18 36.36 16.15
N ASP A 89 9.92 36.60 15.07
CA ASP A 89 9.49 37.47 13.98
C ASP A 89 8.45 36.74 13.11
N GLU A 90 7.19 37.20 13.20
CA GLU A 90 6.06 36.63 12.47
C GLU A 90 6.26 36.64 10.94
N ALA A 91 6.88 37.70 10.41
CA ALA A 91 7.12 37.79 8.97
C ALA A 91 8.19 36.80 8.49
N GLU A 92 9.21 36.59 9.31
CA GLU A 92 10.25 35.59 9.08
C GLU A 92 9.69 34.17 9.14
N ILE A 93 8.88 33.87 10.18
CA ILE A 93 8.19 32.58 10.31
C ILE A 93 7.30 32.30 9.09
N GLN A 94 6.48 33.29 8.70
CA GLN A 94 5.60 33.13 7.55
C GLN A 94 6.36 32.90 6.25
N ALA A 95 7.46 33.62 6.02
CA ALA A 95 8.28 33.43 4.83
C ALA A 95 8.96 32.08 4.80
N TYR A 96 9.53 31.63 5.94
CA TYR A 96 10.23 30.35 6.04
C TYR A 96 9.28 29.18 5.84
N ILE A 97 8.16 29.14 6.57
CA ILE A 97 7.17 28.06 6.45
C ILE A 97 6.51 28.08 5.05
N GLY A 98 6.25 29.25 4.47
CA GLY A 98 5.72 29.36 3.11
C GLY A 98 6.67 28.79 2.05
N ALA A 99 7.97 29.05 2.17
CA ALA A 99 8.99 28.43 1.31
C ALA A 99 9.06 26.90 1.50
N ALA A 100 9.06 26.47 2.75
CA ALA A 100 9.05 25.06 3.11
C ALA A 100 7.83 24.32 2.58
N GLN A 101 6.64 24.93 2.61
CA GLN A 101 5.41 24.39 2.05
C GLN A 101 5.53 24.15 0.55
N GLN A 102 6.11 25.11 -0.18
CA GLN A 102 6.32 24.96 -1.63
C GLN A 102 7.33 23.87 -1.98
N GLU A 103 8.39 23.72 -1.18
CA GLU A 103 9.44 22.73 -1.42
C GLU A 103 8.99 21.32 -1.03
N ALA A 104 8.39 21.16 0.16
CA ALA A 104 7.99 19.87 0.71
C ALA A 104 6.62 19.39 0.19
N GLY A 105 5.77 20.30 -0.32
CA GLY A 105 4.47 20.00 -0.91
C GLY A 105 3.39 19.62 0.11
N PHE A 106 3.55 19.99 1.39
CA PHE A 106 2.47 19.77 2.37
C PHE A 106 1.30 20.74 2.17
N ALA A 107 0.09 20.30 2.53
CA ALA A 107 -1.12 21.09 2.29
C ALA A 107 -1.21 22.32 3.19
N GLU A 108 -0.90 22.18 4.49
CA GLU A 108 -0.97 23.27 5.47
C GLU A 108 -0.06 23.00 6.66
N PHE A 109 0.40 24.08 7.32
CA PHE A 109 1.12 24.05 8.59
C PHE A 109 0.22 24.59 9.71
N TYR A 110 0.18 23.88 10.84
CA TYR A 110 -0.65 24.21 11.96
C TYR A 110 0.16 24.37 13.25
N PHE A 111 -0.16 25.41 14.02
CA PHE A 111 0.13 25.51 15.43
C PHE A 111 -1.08 24.92 16.16
N LEU A 112 -0.90 23.88 16.98
CA LEU A 112 -1.96 23.08 17.60
C LEU A 112 -1.94 23.22 19.12
N THR A 113 -3.14 23.27 19.73
CA THR A 113 -3.30 22.94 21.15
C THR A 113 -3.63 21.47 21.31
N TYR A 114 -3.41 20.91 22.50
CA TYR A 114 -3.80 19.52 22.79
C TYR A 114 -5.30 19.25 22.60
N ASP A 115 -6.14 20.26 22.77
CA ASP A 115 -7.58 20.17 22.49
C ASP A 115 -7.94 20.13 21.00
N GLY A 116 -6.95 20.20 20.11
CA GLY A 116 -7.16 20.20 18.66
C GLY A 116 -7.55 21.55 18.05
N ASN A 117 -7.53 22.65 18.83
CA ASN A 117 -7.65 23.97 18.23
C ASN A 117 -6.35 24.29 17.47
N TYR A 118 -6.47 25.00 16.37
CA TYR A 118 -5.31 25.36 15.56
C TYR A 118 -5.31 26.81 15.12
N MET A 119 -4.10 27.29 14.82
CA MET A 119 -3.84 28.47 14.00
C MET A 119 -2.91 28.10 12.87
N THR A 120 -3.17 28.60 11.65
CA THR A 120 -2.25 28.47 10.52
C THR A 120 -1.25 29.63 10.52
N VAL A 121 -0.17 29.51 9.75
CA VAL A 121 0.83 30.56 9.56
C VAL A 121 0.21 31.88 9.05
N THR A 122 -0.88 31.79 8.27
CA THR A 122 -1.63 32.97 7.80
C THR A 122 -2.56 33.58 8.85
N GLY A 123 -2.63 33.02 10.07
CA GLY A 123 -3.49 33.48 11.16
C GLY A 123 -4.92 32.95 11.13
N LYS A 124 -5.22 31.97 10.29
CA LYS A 124 -6.52 31.35 10.21
C LYS A 124 -6.67 30.32 11.35
N THR A 125 -7.73 30.43 12.12
CA THR A 125 -8.00 29.55 13.27
C THR A 125 -9.14 28.57 12.96
N GLY A 126 -9.17 27.47 13.68
CA GLY A 126 -10.22 26.47 13.59
C GLY A 126 -9.99 25.30 14.53
N TYR A 127 -10.69 24.21 14.26
CA TYR A 127 -10.56 22.95 14.99
C TYR A 127 -10.20 21.83 14.03
N LEU A 128 -9.14 21.08 14.35
CA LEU A 128 -8.72 19.91 13.65
C LEU A 128 -9.44 18.71 14.29
N GLY A 129 -10.29 18.04 13.51
CA GLY A 129 -11.01 16.85 14.00
C GLY A 129 -10.05 15.69 14.25
N LEU A 130 -9.48 15.67 15.45
CA LEU A 130 -8.59 14.61 15.88
C LEU A 130 -9.42 13.48 16.46
N GLN A 131 -9.03 12.24 16.17
CA GLN A 131 -9.72 11.05 16.67
C GLN A 131 -9.24 10.65 18.07
N THR A 132 -8.07 11.15 18.48
CA THR A 132 -7.42 10.85 19.76
C THR A 132 -7.15 12.13 20.55
N ASN A 133 -6.99 11.98 21.86
CA ASN A 133 -6.57 13.06 22.73
C ASN A 133 -5.04 13.26 22.58
N LEU A 134 -4.63 14.41 22.02
CA LEU A 134 -3.21 14.71 21.82
C LEU A 134 -2.42 14.78 23.12
N ASP A 135 -3.05 15.17 24.23
CA ASP A 135 -2.39 15.27 25.53
C ASP A 135 -1.84 13.91 25.99
N GLU A 136 -2.62 12.83 25.79
CA GLU A 136 -2.18 11.48 26.12
C GLU A 136 -1.12 10.95 25.16
N GLU A 137 -1.32 11.16 23.87
CA GLU A 137 -0.44 10.62 22.82
C GLU A 137 0.92 11.35 22.77
N LEU A 138 0.95 12.66 23.04
CA LEU A 138 2.18 13.47 23.02
C LEU A 138 2.85 13.56 24.42
N ALA A 139 2.24 13.01 25.48
CA ALA A 139 2.75 13.10 26.85
C ALA A 139 4.19 12.59 27.01
N ASP A 140 4.57 11.60 26.23
CA ASP A 140 5.93 11.03 26.23
C ASP A 140 6.91 11.77 25.31
N GLY A 141 6.50 12.88 24.67
CA GLY A 141 7.32 13.65 23.73
C GLY A 141 7.53 12.95 22.39
N ASN A 142 6.68 11.99 22.05
CA ASN A 142 6.76 11.26 20.79
C ASN A 142 6.04 12.00 19.67
N ASP A 143 6.59 11.87 18.46
CA ASP A 143 5.89 12.31 17.25
C ASP A 143 4.71 11.39 16.91
N ILE A 144 3.66 11.97 16.34
CA ILE A 144 2.46 11.24 15.94
C ILE A 144 2.23 11.38 14.44
N VAL A 145 1.77 10.30 13.83
CA VAL A 145 1.23 10.30 12.46
C VAL A 145 -0.19 9.74 12.51
N MET A 146 -1.15 10.55 12.12
CA MET A 146 -2.56 10.17 12.23
C MET A 146 -3.40 10.68 11.08
N ASN A 147 -4.53 10.01 10.85
CA ASN A 147 -5.57 10.55 9.98
C ASN A 147 -6.31 11.67 10.70
N THR A 148 -6.60 12.72 9.95
CA THR A 148 -7.43 13.82 10.39
C THR A 148 -8.35 14.30 9.29
N ALA A 149 -9.36 15.07 9.65
CA ALA A 149 -10.24 15.72 8.69
C ALA A 149 -10.61 17.11 9.19
N LEU A 150 -10.52 18.10 8.32
CA LEU A 150 -11.18 19.39 8.56
C LEU A 150 -12.70 19.20 8.40
N PRO A 151 -13.54 19.85 9.21
CA PRO A 151 -14.99 19.76 9.10
C PRO A 151 -15.48 20.01 7.66
N GLY A 152 -16.17 19.02 7.06
CA GLY A 152 -16.69 19.09 5.69
C GLY A 152 -15.64 18.99 4.59
N LYS A 153 -14.42 18.54 4.89
CA LYS A 153 -13.33 18.43 3.91
C LYS A 153 -12.76 17.01 3.82
N THR A 154 -11.92 16.83 2.81
CA THR A 154 -11.17 15.62 2.49
C THR A 154 -10.33 15.16 3.68
N GLN A 155 -10.20 13.86 3.86
CA GLN A 155 -9.30 13.26 4.81
C GLN A 155 -7.84 13.62 4.49
N MET A 156 -7.06 13.83 5.53
CA MET A 156 -5.66 14.22 5.44
C MET A 156 -4.83 13.36 6.40
N LEU A 157 -3.58 13.15 6.04
CA LEU A 157 -2.56 12.59 6.92
C LEU A 157 -1.86 13.75 7.63
N ALA A 158 -1.87 13.75 8.96
CA ALA A 158 -1.18 14.72 9.79
C ALA A 158 0.07 14.10 10.41
N PHE A 159 1.16 14.85 10.38
CA PHE A 159 2.39 14.62 11.12
C PHE A 159 2.44 15.66 12.20
N ILE A 160 2.55 15.26 13.45
CA ILE A 160 2.44 16.12 14.62
C ILE A 160 3.70 15.93 15.48
N CYS A 161 4.34 17.03 15.86
CA CYS A 161 5.48 17.06 16.75
C CYS A 161 5.13 17.88 17.99
N PRO A 162 5.35 17.36 19.20
CA PRO A 162 5.14 18.15 20.42
C PRO A 162 6.12 19.32 20.50
N GLU A 163 5.66 20.40 21.11
CA GLU A 163 6.43 21.61 21.36
C GLU A 163 6.44 21.94 22.85
N THR A 164 7.51 22.59 23.30
CA THR A 164 7.60 23.06 24.69
C THR A 164 6.93 24.43 24.82
N GLN A 165 5.59 24.50 24.70
CA GLN A 165 4.77 25.71 24.86
C GLN A 165 5.26 26.92 24.04
N GLY A 166 4.88 26.94 22.77
CA GLY A 166 5.13 28.08 21.89
C GLY A 166 4.00 29.11 21.87
N SER A 167 4.26 30.26 21.26
CA SER A 167 3.24 31.28 20.98
C SER A 167 3.47 31.88 19.60
N TYR A 168 2.42 31.93 18.78
CA TYR A 168 2.44 32.58 17.48
C TYR A 168 1.24 33.51 17.35
N ARG A 169 1.44 34.79 17.09
CA ARG A 169 0.38 35.83 17.01
C ARG A 169 -0.56 35.84 18.23
N GLY A 170 -0.01 35.60 19.42
CA GLY A 170 -0.81 35.50 20.65
C GLY A 170 -1.61 34.22 20.80
N PHE A 171 -1.49 33.26 19.88
CA PHE A 171 -2.05 31.91 20.02
C PHE A 171 -1.00 31.02 20.68
N ALA A 172 -1.29 30.57 21.90
CA ALA A 172 -0.45 29.58 22.57
C ALA A 172 -0.69 28.20 21.93
N TYR A 173 0.38 27.46 21.68
CA TYR A 173 0.29 26.12 21.12
C TYR A 173 1.22 25.15 21.84
N ASP A 174 0.85 23.86 21.79
CA ASP A 174 1.53 22.76 22.48
C ASP A 174 2.19 21.80 21.50
N ALA A 175 1.87 21.92 20.21
CA ALA A 175 2.40 21.10 19.14
C ALA A 175 2.37 21.84 17.80
N VAL A 176 3.20 21.40 16.86
CA VAL A 176 3.13 21.81 15.45
C VAL A 176 2.80 20.63 14.56
N ALA A 177 2.10 20.90 13.47
CA ALA A 177 1.73 19.85 12.52
C ALA A 177 1.83 20.30 11.08
N ILE A 178 2.14 19.35 10.20
CA ILE A 178 1.97 19.47 8.74
C ILE A 178 0.98 18.41 8.25
N THR A 179 0.22 18.75 7.23
CA THR A 179 -0.77 17.82 6.66
C THR A 179 -0.57 17.61 5.18
N TYR A 180 -0.94 16.41 4.73
CA TYR A 180 -1.02 16.05 3.31
C TYR A 180 -2.42 15.54 2.99
N TYR A 181 -2.93 15.84 1.80
CA TYR A 181 -4.17 15.22 1.35
C TYR A 181 -3.96 13.72 1.12
N ASN A 182 -4.90 12.88 1.55
CA ASN A 182 -4.79 11.44 1.41
C ASN A 182 -4.61 11.01 -0.06
N ASP A 183 -5.27 11.69 -0.99
CA ASP A 183 -5.13 11.41 -2.42
C ASP A 183 -3.68 11.61 -2.92
N GLU A 184 -2.95 12.57 -2.35
CA GLU A 184 -1.54 12.79 -2.68
C GLU A 184 -0.65 11.69 -2.10
N VAL A 185 -0.92 11.28 -0.86
CA VAL A 185 -0.22 10.15 -0.22
C VAL A 185 -0.48 8.86 -0.99
N LEU A 186 -1.72 8.59 -1.36
CA LEU A 186 -2.09 7.42 -2.16
C LEU A 186 -1.42 7.43 -3.54
N ARG A 187 -1.30 8.59 -4.19
CA ARG A 187 -0.57 8.69 -5.47
C ARG A 187 0.92 8.36 -5.35
N LEU A 188 1.56 8.68 -4.23
CA LEU A 188 2.94 8.28 -3.96
C LEU A 188 3.08 6.76 -3.79
N LEU A 189 2.03 6.12 -3.27
CA LEU A 189 1.96 4.67 -3.09
C LEU A 189 1.39 3.95 -4.32
N ASP A 190 0.91 4.70 -5.33
CA ASP A 190 0.32 4.14 -6.55
C ASP A 190 1.42 3.49 -7.39
N ASN A 191 1.54 2.18 -7.21
CA ASN A 191 2.39 1.34 -8.01
C ASN A 191 1.60 0.89 -9.25
N SER A 192 1.94 1.44 -10.40
CA SER A 192 1.44 1.02 -11.73
C SER A 192 1.71 -0.47 -12.05
N ALA A 193 2.29 -1.22 -11.11
CA ALA A 193 2.67 -2.63 -11.25
C ALA A 193 1.51 -3.56 -11.65
N PHE A 194 0.28 -3.19 -11.35
CA PHE A 194 -0.91 -3.99 -11.68
C PHE A 194 -1.82 -3.33 -12.72
N GLN A 195 -1.32 -2.40 -13.52
CA GLN A 195 -2.09 -1.73 -14.58
C GLN A 195 -3.41 -1.10 -14.07
N GLY A 196 -3.41 -0.57 -12.85
CA GLY A 196 -4.61 0.01 -12.24
C GLY A 196 -5.60 -1.00 -11.62
N ASN A 197 -5.27 -2.29 -11.59
CA ASN A 197 -6.13 -3.33 -11.00
C ASN A 197 -5.86 -3.61 -9.52
N ALA A 198 -4.94 -2.88 -8.89
CA ALA A 198 -4.65 -2.98 -7.46
C ALA A 198 -4.97 -1.65 -6.76
N SER A 199 -5.53 -1.75 -5.56
CA SER A 199 -5.74 -0.61 -4.67
C SER A 199 -4.87 -0.74 -3.44
N ASN A 200 -4.15 0.34 -3.10
CA ASN A 200 -3.38 0.42 -1.88
C ASN A 200 -4.25 1.02 -0.77
N TYR A 201 -4.18 0.42 0.41
CA TYR A 201 -4.86 0.91 1.62
C TYR A 201 -3.83 1.07 2.72
N VAL A 202 -3.91 2.17 3.45
CA VAL A 202 -3.17 2.37 4.70
C VAL A 202 -4.14 2.05 5.84
N ILE A 203 -3.84 1.01 6.60
CA ILE A 203 -4.64 0.60 7.76
C ILE A 203 -3.89 1.07 9.00
N TYR A 204 -4.58 1.83 9.83
CA TYR A 204 -4.07 2.30 11.11
C TYR A 204 -4.39 1.26 12.20
N PRO A 205 -3.65 1.27 13.34
CA PRO A 205 -3.86 0.29 14.42
C PRO A 205 -5.26 0.30 15.04
N ASP A 206 -5.94 1.41 14.91
CA ASP A 206 -7.32 1.65 15.40
C ASP A 206 -8.43 1.26 14.38
N GLY A 207 -8.05 0.81 13.20
CA GLY A 207 -8.95 0.26 12.17
C GLY A 207 -9.35 1.22 11.07
#